data_1986a8f04560e5a4f1639f46936f8cbc
#
_entry.id   1986a8f04560e5a4f1639f46936f8cbc
#
_cell.length_a   1.000
_cell.length_b   1.000
_cell.length_c   1.000
_cell.angle_alpha   90.00
_cell.angle_beta   90.00
_cell.angle_gamma   90.00
#
_symmetry.space_group_name_H-M   'P 1'
#
loop_
_entity.id
_entity.type
_entity.pdbx_description
1 polymer ?
#
loop_
_entity_poly.entity_id
_entity_poly.type
_entity_poly.pdbx_seq_one_letter_code
_entity_poly.pdbx_strand_id
1 'polypeptide(L)'
;AYVHDAIMDMPDQYDTNVGPGGSHLSGGQRQRISIARALVRRPRLLLLDESTSAMDATSEQAFQRTLMHLRESRQCTILAIAHRMHTIRMADQIFLFRNGRIAARGTHDELVQVSEQYRAMISHQALDK
;
A
#
# COMPACT_ATOMS: atom_id res chain seq x y z
N ALA A 1 -4.59 -8.01 -8.54
CA ALA A 1 -3.69 -6.83 -8.36
C ALA A 1 -4.02 -5.68 -9.32
N TYR A 2 -5.12 -5.79 -10.07
CA TYR A 2 -5.60 -4.74 -11.01
C TYR A 2 -4.50 -4.23 -11.97
N VAL A 3 -3.71 -5.12 -12.56
CA VAL A 3 -2.64 -4.79 -13.49
C VAL A 3 -2.83 -5.44 -14.87
N HIS A 4 -3.82 -6.35 -15.00
CA HIS A 4 -4.11 -7.09 -16.24
C HIS A 4 -4.36 -6.15 -17.42
N ASP A 5 -5.30 -5.22 -17.27
CA ASP A 5 -5.69 -4.29 -18.33
C ASP A 5 -4.48 -3.46 -18.80
N ALA A 6 -3.69 -2.93 -17.85
CA ALA A 6 -2.47 -2.20 -18.18
C ALA A 6 -1.41 -3.05 -18.90
N ILE A 7 -1.38 -4.36 -18.68
CA ILE A 7 -0.50 -5.28 -19.41
C ILE A 7 -1.06 -5.52 -20.81
N MET A 8 -2.38 -5.71 -20.96
CA MET A 8 -3.03 -5.95 -22.24
C MET A 8 -2.93 -4.75 -23.19
N ASP A 9 -2.77 -3.54 -22.65
CA ASP A 9 -2.56 -2.31 -23.44
C ASP A 9 -1.11 -2.14 -23.92
N MET A 10 -0.17 -3.01 -23.50
CA MET A 10 1.21 -2.99 -23.96
C MET A 10 1.35 -3.68 -25.33
N PRO A 11 2.35 -3.29 -26.17
CA PRO A 11 2.51 -3.80 -27.54
C PRO A 11 2.52 -5.32 -27.64
N ASP A 12 3.27 -5.98 -26.77
CA ASP A 12 3.42 -7.45 -26.74
C ASP A 12 2.71 -8.06 -25.50
N GLN A 13 1.80 -7.31 -24.87
CA GLN A 13 1.02 -7.76 -23.73
C GLN A 13 1.91 -8.38 -22.62
N TYR A 14 1.66 -9.63 -22.24
CA TYR A 14 2.45 -10.33 -21.22
C TYR A 14 3.88 -10.65 -21.64
N ASP A 15 4.17 -10.64 -22.95
CA ASP A 15 5.50 -10.89 -23.51
C ASP A 15 6.30 -9.58 -23.71
N THR A 16 5.73 -8.44 -23.32
CA THR A 16 6.38 -7.14 -23.45
C THR A 16 7.68 -7.08 -22.65
N ASN A 17 8.77 -6.67 -23.31
CA ASN A 17 10.05 -6.44 -22.67
C ASN A 17 10.00 -5.17 -21.83
N VAL A 18 9.97 -5.32 -20.52
CA VAL A 18 9.85 -4.22 -19.56
C VAL A 18 11.19 -3.59 -19.13
N GLY A 19 12.29 -4.06 -19.71
CA GLY A 19 13.64 -3.57 -19.41
C GLY A 19 14.20 -4.05 -18.06
N PRO A 20 15.49 -3.78 -17.79
CA PRO A 20 16.12 -4.14 -16.54
C PRO A 20 15.40 -3.53 -15.32
N GLY A 21 15.02 -4.37 -14.36
CA GLY A 21 14.28 -3.92 -13.17
C GLY A 21 12.91 -3.29 -13.45
N GLY A 22 12.34 -3.50 -14.65
CA GLY A 22 11.07 -2.90 -15.04
C GLY A 22 11.18 -1.41 -15.39
N SER A 23 12.31 -0.98 -15.95
CA SER A 23 12.60 0.43 -16.27
C SER A 23 11.59 1.08 -17.23
N HIS A 24 10.92 0.29 -18.06
CA HIS A 24 9.89 0.77 -19.01
C HIS A 24 8.49 0.86 -18.39
N LEU A 25 8.33 0.45 -17.13
CA LEU A 25 7.06 0.51 -16.39
C LEU A 25 6.97 1.78 -15.56
N SER A 26 5.74 2.29 -15.39
CA SER A 26 5.49 3.32 -14.38
C SER A 26 5.74 2.78 -12.97
N GLY A 27 5.97 3.66 -11.99
CA GLY A 27 6.13 3.27 -10.57
C GLY A 27 4.94 2.45 -10.07
N GLY A 28 3.72 2.86 -10.41
CA GLY A 28 2.50 2.15 -10.03
C GLY A 28 2.35 0.79 -10.71
N GLN A 29 2.73 0.66 -11.98
CA GLN A 29 2.74 -0.65 -12.68
C GLN A 29 3.74 -1.61 -12.03
N ARG A 30 4.98 -1.15 -11.76
CA ARG A 30 6.00 -1.96 -11.07
C ARG A 30 5.51 -2.47 -9.72
N GLN A 31 4.90 -1.60 -8.92
CA GLN A 31 4.41 -1.97 -7.59
C GLN A 31 3.27 -3.00 -7.67
N ARG A 32 2.29 -2.81 -8.56
CA ARG A 32 1.19 -3.77 -8.74
C ARG A 32 1.68 -5.13 -9.25
N ILE A 33 2.67 -5.15 -10.15
CA ILE A 33 3.31 -6.40 -10.59
C ILE A 33 4.05 -7.07 -9.43
N SER A 34 4.76 -6.31 -8.60
CA SER A 34 5.44 -6.85 -7.41
C SER A 34 4.46 -7.48 -6.44
N ILE A 35 3.31 -6.85 -6.19
CA ILE A 35 2.24 -7.40 -5.36
C ILE A 35 1.67 -8.67 -6.02
N ALA A 36 1.38 -8.64 -7.32
CA ALA A 36 0.88 -9.81 -8.03
C ALA A 36 1.84 -11.01 -7.89
N ARG A 37 3.15 -10.78 -8.06
CA ARG A 37 4.20 -11.81 -7.87
C ARG A 37 4.21 -12.38 -6.45
N ALA A 38 4.04 -11.54 -5.43
CA ALA A 38 3.96 -11.98 -4.05
C ALA A 38 2.72 -12.85 -3.81
N LEU A 39 1.57 -12.45 -4.37
CA LEU A 39 0.28 -13.12 -4.17
C LEU A 39 0.16 -14.48 -4.88
N VAL A 40 0.89 -14.72 -5.98
CA VAL A 40 0.91 -16.02 -6.67
C VAL A 40 1.26 -17.17 -5.71
N ARG A 41 2.12 -16.91 -4.74
CA ARG A 41 2.53 -17.89 -3.72
C ARG A 41 1.53 -18.10 -2.59
N ARG A 42 0.39 -17.40 -2.60
CA ARG A 42 -0.63 -17.42 -1.53
C ARG A 42 -0.01 -17.25 -0.14
N PRO A 43 0.70 -16.14 0.12
CA PRO A 43 1.40 -15.93 1.38
C PRO A 43 0.40 -15.76 2.52
N ARG A 44 0.75 -16.21 3.71
CA ARG A 44 0.00 -15.93 4.94
C ARG A 44 0.28 -14.52 5.51
N LEU A 45 1.43 -13.95 5.16
CA LEU A 45 1.88 -12.61 5.55
C LEU A 45 2.41 -11.88 4.32
N LEU A 46 1.88 -10.71 4.04
CA LEU A 46 2.35 -9.77 3.02
C LEU A 46 2.97 -8.56 3.70
N LEU A 47 4.24 -8.30 3.42
CA LEU A 47 4.95 -7.13 3.91
C LEU A 47 4.97 -6.06 2.81
N LEU A 48 4.49 -4.86 3.13
CA LEU A 48 4.47 -3.71 2.23
C LEU A 48 5.31 -2.59 2.83
N ASP A 49 6.37 -2.23 2.13
CA ASP A 49 7.08 -0.98 2.35
C ASP A 49 6.53 0.03 1.34
N GLU A 50 5.67 0.92 1.81
CA GLU A 50 4.86 1.80 0.96
C GLU A 50 5.67 3.03 0.53
N SER A 51 6.54 2.89 -0.44
CA SER A 51 7.16 4.01 -1.14
C SER A 51 6.25 4.50 -2.29
N THR A 52 5.07 5.04 -1.96
CA THR A 52 4.07 5.48 -2.96
C THR A 52 4.26 6.91 -3.45
N SER A 53 5.32 7.59 -3.07
CA SER A 53 5.58 9.00 -3.40
C SER A 53 5.63 9.31 -4.91
N ALA A 54 5.74 8.29 -5.77
CA ALA A 54 5.85 8.42 -7.22
C ALA A 54 4.63 7.84 -7.99
N MET A 55 3.52 7.55 -7.33
CA MET A 55 2.32 7.02 -8.00
C MET A 55 1.42 8.16 -8.49
N ASP A 56 0.94 8.04 -9.73
CA ASP A 56 -0.19 8.83 -10.23
C ASP A 56 -1.51 8.41 -9.55
N ALA A 57 -2.52 9.29 -9.59
CA ALA A 57 -3.81 9.07 -8.93
C ALA A 57 -4.52 7.76 -9.36
N THR A 58 -4.41 7.38 -10.62
CA THR A 58 -5.04 6.16 -11.16
C THR A 58 -4.35 4.91 -10.61
N SER A 59 -3.04 4.91 -10.58
CA SER A 59 -2.23 3.82 -10.01
C SER A 59 -2.46 3.68 -8.50
N GLU A 60 -2.61 4.79 -7.81
CA GLU A 60 -2.93 4.81 -6.38
C GLU A 60 -4.30 4.18 -6.10
N GLN A 61 -5.35 4.56 -6.85
CA GLN A 61 -6.67 3.98 -6.69
C GLN A 61 -6.67 2.46 -6.95
N ALA A 62 -5.96 1.99 -7.98
CA ALA A 62 -5.85 0.57 -8.26
C ALA A 62 -5.10 -0.19 -7.16
N PHE A 63 -4.06 0.41 -6.57
CA PHE A 63 -3.35 -0.12 -5.41
C PHE A 63 -4.27 -0.23 -4.20
N GLN A 64 -5.02 0.83 -3.88
CA GLN A 64 -5.98 0.85 -2.78
C GLN A 64 -7.05 -0.24 -2.94
N ARG A 65 -7.63 -0.39 -4.14
CA ARG A 65 -8.59 -1.46 -4.45
C ARG A 65 -7.98 -2.86 -4.22
N THR A 66 -6.71 -3.04 -4.57
CA THR A 66 -5.99 -4.29 -4.32
C THR A 66 -5.91 -4.59 -2.82
N LEU A 67 -5.53 -3.61 -2.01
CA LEU A 67 -5.44 -3.76 -0.55
C LEU A 67 -6.81 -4.04 0.08
N MET A 68 -7.86 -3.33 -0.34
CA MET A 68 -9.22 -3.57 0.12
C MET A 68 -9.66 -5.01 -0.16
N HIS A 69 -9.49 -5.48 -1.39
CA HIS A 69 -9.84 -6.84 -1.76
C HIS A 69 -9.07 -7.89 -0.95
N LEU A 70 -7.78 -7.67 -0.72
CA LEU A 70 -6.96 -8.56 0.10
C LEU A 70 -7.41 -8.59 1.56
N ARG A 71 -7.76 -7.43 2.11
CA ARG A 71 -8.30 -7.31 3.47
C ARG A 71 -9.64 -8.06 3.60
N GLU A 72 -10.58 -7.84 2.68
CA GLU A 72 -11.90 -8.46 2.67
C GLU A 72 -11.82 -9.99 2.53
N SER A 73 -10.91 -10.47 1.69
CA SER A 73 -10.71 -11.92 1.47
C SER A 73 -10.15 -12.65 2.70
N ARG A 74 -9.54 -11.95 3.65
CA ARG A 74 -8.88 -12.48 4.85
C ARG A 74 -7.90 -13.63 4.58
N GLN A 75 -7.37 -13.70 3.36
CA GLN A 75 -6.46 -14.78 2.95
C GLN A 75 -5.04 -14.61 3.47
N CYS A 76 -4.64 -13.37 3.77
CA CYS A 76 -3.33 -13.06 4.33
C CYS A 76 -3.39 -11.90 5.31
N THR A 77 -2.44 -11.88 6.25
CA THR A 77 -2.17 -10.70 7.07
C THR A 77 -1.34 -9.71 6.26
N ILE A 78 -1.71 -8.43 6.28
CA ILE A 78 -0.95 -7.37 5.63
C ILE A 78 -0.26 -6.55 6.71
N LEU A 79 1.07 -6.47 6.67
CA LEU A 79 1.85 -5.55 7.49
C LEU A 79 2.45 -4.49 6.57
N ALA A 80 2.02 -3.24 6.75
CA ALA A 80 2.44 -2.13 5.91
C ALA A 80 3.11 -1.02 6.72
N ILE A 81 4.20 -0.46 6.18
CA ILE A 81 4.70 0.84 6.60
C ILE A 81 3.95 1.86 5.75
N ALA A 82 3.01 2.57 6.38
CA ALA A 82 2.08 3.43 5.67
C ALA A 82 2.39 4.91 5.91
N HIS A 83 2.43 5.67 4.82
CA HIS A 83 2.57 7.13 4.82
C HIS A 83 1.30 7.83 4.32
N ARG A 84 0.30 7.10 3.83
CA ARG A 84 -0.94 7.66 3.31
C ARG A 84 -2.11 7.44 4.27
N MET A 85 -2.85 8.52 4.51
CA MET A 85 -4.00 8.51 5.44
C MET A 85 -5.03 7.45 5.10
N HIS A 86 -5.29 7.21 3.80
CA HIS A 86 -6.25 6.20 3.39
C HIS A 86 -5.84 4.79 3.86
N THR A 87 -4.57 4.41 3.64
CA THR A 87 -4.04 3.11 4.08
C THR A 87 -4.08 2.97 5.60
N ILE A 88 -3.71 4.04 6.31
CA ILE A 88 -3.73 4.08 7.78
C ILE A 88 -5.14 3.87 8.32
N ARG A 89 -6.14 4.60 7.78
CA ARG A 89 -7.55 4.51 8.24
C ARG A 89 -8.17 3.14 8.01
N MET A 90 -7.72 2.43 6.99
CA MET A 90 -8.24 1.10 6.66
C MET A 90 -7.63 -0.02 7.49
N ALA A 91 -6.56 0.23 8.23
CA ALA A 91 -5.89 -0.80 9.01
C ALA A 91 -6.78 -1.27 10.17
N ASP A 92 -6.81 -2.58 10.40
CA ASP A 92 -7.49 -3.19 11.55
C ASP A 92 -6.76 -2.86 12.86
N GLN A 93 -5.43 -2.66 12.77
CA GLN A 93 -4.58 -2.23 13.88
C GLN A 93 -3.43 -1.37 13.38
N ILE A 94 -3.15 -0.29 14.10
CA ILE A 94 -2.06 0.65 13.85
C ILE A 94 -1.08 0.57 15.02
N PHE A 95 0.21 0.53 14.71
CA PHE A 95 1.29 0.63 15.68
C PHE A 95 2.05 1.93 15.44
N LEU A 96 2.00 2.84 16.39
CA LEU A 96 2.78 4.08 16.36
C LEU A 96 4.15 3.84 17.00
N PHE A 97 5.20 4.00 16.21
CA PHE A 97 6.57 3.84 16.71
C PHE A 97 7.20 5.18 17.07
N ARG A 98 7.94 5.20 18.19
CA ARG A 98 8.77 6.31 18.61
C ARG A 98 10.04 5.78 19.26
N ASN A 99 11.20 6.27 18.82
CA ASN A 99 12.51 5.89 19.36
C ASN A 99 12.69 4.37 19.45
N GLY A 100 12.29 3.63 18.39
CA GLY A 100 12.41 2.18 18.31
C GLY A 100 11.44 1.37 19.18
N ARG A 101 10.42 2.03 19.78
CA ARG A 101 9.42 1.37 20.64
C ARG A 101 8.02 1.70 20.16
N ILE A 102 7.08 0.81 20.46
CA ILE A 102 5.65 1.07 20.23
C ILE A 102 5.17 2.06 21.28
N ALA A 103 4.85 3.29 20.84
CA ALA A 103 4.35 4.36 21.70
C ALA A 103 2.84 4.27 21.90
N ALA A 104 2.10 3.82 20.88
CA ALA A 104 0.65 3.60 20.94
C ALA A 104 0.23 2.53 19.94
N ARG A 105 -0.90 1.87 20.20
CA ARG A 105 -1.52 0.91 19.30
C ARG A 105 -3.04 1.00 19.39
N GLY A 106 -3.73 0.73 18.29
CA GLY A 106 -5.20 0.73 18.23
C GLY A 106 -5.68 0.92 16.79
N THR A 107 -6.97 1.05 16.61
CA THR A 107 -7.60 1.49 15.36
C THR A 107 -7.36 2.99 15.14
N HIS A 108 -7.67 3.49 13.95
CA HIS A 108 -7.61 4.93 13.67
C HIS A 108 -8.43 5.75 14.68
N ASP A 109 -9.68 5.36 14.90
CA ASP A 109 -10.61 6.11 15.75
C ASP A 109 -10.18 6.10 17.22
N GLU A 110 -9.70 4.96 17.74
CA GLU A 110 -9.15 4.86 19.08
C GLU A 110 -7.93 5.77 19.25
N LEU A 111 -6.99 5.73 18.31
CA LEU A 111 -5.76 6.54 18.40
C LEU A 111 -6.03 8.04 18.28
N VAL A 112 -7.00 8.44 17.47
CA VAL A 112 -7.44 9.86 17.40
C VAL A 112 -7.97 10.33 18.76
N GLN A 113 -8.65 9.48 19.51
CA GLN A 113 -9.19 9.85 20.83
C GLN A 113 -8.10 9.92 21.91
N VAL A 114 -7.19 8.94 21.95
CA VAL A 114 -6.29 8.76 23.09
C VAL A 114 -4.86 9.26 22.87
N SER A 115 -4.41 9.46 21.62
CA SER A 115 -3.02 9.81 21.33
C SER A 115 -2.89 11.19 20.71
N GLU A 116 -2.38 12.16 21.47
CA GLU A 116 -2.05 13.49 20.97
C GLU A 116 -0.98 13.43 19.86
N GLN A 117 0.01 12.57 20.03
CA GLN A 117 1.07 12.37 19.05
C GLN A 117 0.53 11.84 17.73
N TYR A 118 -0.43 10.92 17.75
CA TYR A 118 -1.08 10.41 16.55
C TYR A 118 -1.87 11.51 15.84
N ARG A 119 -2.63 12.32 16.61
CA ARG A 119 -3.36 13.49 16.05
C ARG A 119 -2.43 14.48 15.38
N ALA A 120 -1.30 14.81 16.00
CA ALA A 120 -0.30 15.70 15.42
C ALA A 120 0.25 15.14 14.10
N MET A 121 0.59 13.84 14.05
CA MET A 121 1.10 13.18 12.85
C MET A 121 0.10 13.23 11.69
N ILE A 122 -1.18 12.91 11.94
CA ILE A 122 -2.20 12.92 10.89
C ILE A 122 -2.55 14.33 10.41
N SER A 123 -2.45 15.34 11.29
CA SER A 123 -2.68 16.74 10.91
C SER A 123 -1.61 17.24 9.94
N HIS A 124 -0.34 16.88 10.13
CA HIS A 124 0.73 17.22 9.18
C HIS A 124 0.50 16.58 7.81
N GLN A 125 0.09 15.30 7.76
CA GLN A 125 -0.19 14.60 6.49
C GLN A 125 -1.42 15.15 5.75
N ALA A 126 -2.33 15.81 6.43
CA ALA A 126 -3.49 16.45 5.81
C ALA A 126 -3.16 17.80 5.15
N LEU A 127 -2.05 18.43 5.54
CA LEU A 127 -1.59 19.73 5.01
C LEU A 127 -0.68 19.58 3.77
N ASP A 128 -0.15 18.38 3.53
CA ASP A 128 0.75 18.09 2.40
C ASP A 128 0.01 17.62 1.12
N LYS A 129 -1.26 17.99 0.97
CA LYS A 129 -2.09 17.70 -0.22
C LYS A 129 -2.43 18.93 -1.00
#